data_8488b5b94250c361684f203afe642a89
#
_entry.id   8488b5b94250c361684f203afe642a89
#
_cell.length_a   1.000
_cell.length_b   1.000
_cell.length_c   1.000
_cell.angle_alpha   90.00
_cell.angle_beta   90.00
_cell.angle_gamma   90.00
#
_symmetry.space_group_name_H-M   'P 1'
#
loop_
_entity.id
_entity.type
_entity.pdbx_description
1 polymer ?
#
loop_
_entity_poly.entity_id
_entity_poly.type
_entity_poly.pdbx_seq_one_letter_code
_entity_poly.pdbx_strand_id
1 'polypeptide(L)'
;MNKVHSNTLYWMAITGVLFPVLILLGIFLRTVQAGGLAPLQSWFYPMMTLHGVGMVGVWYVAAMAGVSQMLTRYVAPAPLIGRVAIIGTLLGVGLLLACVFFGRYAAGWYFLYPLPFKGEWPQWSTVLFLVSLTVLGATWLLWSLDLLRAIAKGEEITQDVSTL
;
A
#
# COMPACT_ATOMS: atom_id res chain seq x y z
N MET A 1 0.32 25.16 8.87
CA MET A 1 0.76 23.76 8.83
C MET A 1 1.47 23.50 7.51
N ASN A 2 2.72 23.08 7.52
CA ASN A 2 3.51 22.86 6.31
C ASN A 2 2.90 21.70 5.50
N LYS A 3 2.85 21.81 4.15
CA LYS A 3 2.26 20.80 3.24
C LYS A 3 2.90 19.42 3.38
N VAL A 4 4.17 19.36 3.70
CA VAL A 4 4.89 18.08 3.91
C VAL A 4 4.39 17.39 5.19
N HIS A 5 4.19 18.15 6.26
CA HIS A 5 3.64 17.61 7.51
C HIS A 5 2.21 17.06 7.34
N SER A 6 1.40 17.74 6.52
CA SER A 6 0.06 17.26 6.15
C SER A 6 0.11 15.90 5.44
N ASN A 7 1.00 15.72 4.45
CA ASN A 7 1.14 14.44 3.73
C ASN A 7 1.52 13.30 4.68
N THR A 8 2.42 13.54 5.64
CA THR A 8 2.82 12.52 6.63
C THR A 8 1.64 12.09 7.50
N LEU A 9 0.80 13.02 7.94
CA LEU A 9 -0.40 12.68 8.72
C LEU A 9 -1.37 11.79 7.92
N TYR A 10 -1.57 12.04 6.62
CA TYR A 10 -2.36 11.17 5.76
C TYR A 10 -1.77 9.75 5.68
N TRP A 11 -0.44 9.62 5.53
CA TRP A 11 0.20 8.31 5.51
C TRP A 11 0.05 7.57 6.84
N MET A 12 0.18 8.25 7.96
CA MET A 12 -0.05 7.66 9.28
C MET A 12 -1.50 7.19 9.45
N ALA A 13 -2.47 7.99 8.98
CA ALA A 13 -3.88 7.61 9.01
C ALA A 13 -4.17 6.39 8.14
N ILE A 14 -3.65 6.35 6.90
CA ILE A 14 -3.79 5.20 5.99
C ILE A 14 -3.22 3.94 6.65
N THR A 15 -2.00 4.00 7.18
CA THR A 15 -1.37 2.87 7.87
C THR A 15 -2.18 2.44 9.10
N GLY A 16 -2.60 3.40 9.92
CA GLY A 16 -3.37 3.16 11.14
C GLY A 16 -4.73 2.51 10.91
N VAL A 17 -5.33 2.69 9.72
CA VAL A 17 -6.58 2.01 9.34
C VAL A 17 -6.32 0.67 8.68
N LEU A 18 -5.40 0.61 7.72
CA LEU A 18 -5.18 -0.61 6.93
C LEU A 18 -4.54 -1.72 7.76
N PHE A 19 -3.61 -1.41 8.65
CA PHE A 19 -2.91 -2.42 9.42
C PHE A 19 -3.82 -3.27 10.32
N PRO A 20 -4.71 -2.68 11.16
CA PRO A 20 -5.68 -3.46 11.93
C PRO A 20 -6.63 -4.29 11.05
N VAL A 21 -7.09 -3.74 9.92
CA VAL A 21 -7.96 -4.47 8.98
C VAL A 21 -7.24 -5.72 8.46
N LEU A 22 -5.96 -5.59 8.09
CA LEU A 22 -5.18 -6.72 7.61
C LEU A 22 -4.88 -7.75 8.70
N ILE A 23 -4.69 -7.33 9.96
CA ILE A 23 -4.59 -8.24 11.10
C ILE A 23 -5.87 -9.04 11.25
N LEU A 24 -7.04 -8.41 11.20
CA LEU A 24 -8.33 -9.08 11.27
C LEU A 24 -8.53 -10.08 10.12
N LEU A 25 -8.07 -9.75 8.91
CA LEU A 25 -8.04 -10.70 7.80
C LEU A 25 -7.13 -11.90 8.09
N GLY A 26 -5.98 -11.69 8.70
CA GLY A 26 -5.09 -12.78 9.13
C GLY A 26 -5.76 -13.70 10.15
N ILE A 27 -6.49 -13.17 11.13
CA ILE A 27 -7.29 -13.93 12.09
C ILE A 27 -8.38 -14.71 11.37
N PHE A 28 -9.12 -14.07 10.46
CA PHE A 28 -10.13 -14.73 9.62
C PHE A 28 -9.54 -15.95 8.88
N LEU A 29 -8.40 -15.76 8.20
CA LEU A 29 -7.73 -16.84 7.47
C LEU A 29 -7.37 -18.03 8.38
N ARG A 30 -6.85 -17.76 9.57
CA ARG A 30 -6.52 -18.81 10.55
C ARG A 30 -7.77 -19.53 11.07
N THR A 31 -8.84 -18.79 11.31
CA THR A 31 -10.11 -19.39 11.74
C THR A 31 -10.72 -20.30 10.67
N VAL A 32 -10.67 -19.88 9.40
CA VAL A 32 -11.12 -20.72 8.27
C VAL A 32 -10.26 -21.98 8.14
N GLN A 33 -8.94 -21.87 8.25
CA GLN A 33 -8.02 -23.02 8.24
C GLN A 33 -8.30 -24.01 9.37
N ALA A 34 -8.68 -23.52 10.54
CA ALA A 34 -9.06 -24.34 11.67
C ALA A 34 -10.47 -24.99 11.57
N GLY A 35 -11.19 -24.77 10.45
CA GLY A 35 -12.54 -25.26 10.24
C GLY A 35 -13.66 -24.48 10.92
N GLY A 36 -13.33 -23.37 11.61
CA GLY A 36 -14.29 -22.58 12.40
C GLY A 36 -15.32 -21.81 11.58
N LEU A 37 -15.09 -21.52 10.30
CA LEU A 37 -15.95 -20.72 9.42
C LEU A 37 -16.21 -21.46 8.09
N ALA A 38 -16.63 -22.70 8.15
CA ALA A 38 -16.87 -23.56 6.97
C ALA A 38 -17.69 -22.89 5.85
N PRO A 39 -18.78 -22.11 6.10
CA PRO A 39 -19.54 -21.44 5.05
C PRO A 39 -18.72 -20.37 4.28
N LEU A 40 -17.63 -19.88 4.85
CA LEU A 40 -16.78 -18.83 4.26
C LEU A 40 -15.49 -19.38 3.62
N GLN A 41 -15.36 -20.71 3.52
CA GLN A 41 -14.17 -21.36 2.96
C GLN A 41 -13.89 -20.93 1.51
N SER A 42 -14.90 -20.64 0.71
CA SER A 42 -14.74 -20.13 -0.66
C SER A 42 -14.07 -18.75 -0.74
N TRP A 43 -14.02 -18.01 0.37
CA TRP A 43 -13.34 -16.73 0.47
C TRP A 43 -11.89 -16.84 0.91
N PHE A 44 -11.42 -18.01 1.27
CA PHE A 44 -10.07 -18.18 1.83
C PHE A 44 -8.97 -17.62 0.89
N TYR A 45 -8.93 -18.10 -0.35
CA TYR A 45 -7.90 -17.66 -1.31
C TYR A 45 -8.05 -16.19 -1.77
N PRO A 46 -9.26 -15.66 -2.05
CA PRO A 46 -9.43 -14.23 -2.26
C PRO A 46 -8.92 -13.37 -1.10
N MET A 47 -9.27 -13.73 0.14
CA MET A 47 -8.81 -13.00 1.32
C MET A 47 -7.31 -13.18 1.58
N MET A 48 -6.75 -14.35 1.26
CA MET A 48 -5.30 -14.58 1.32
C MET A 48 -4.54 -13.70 0.33
N THR A 49 -5.08 -13.49 -0.87
CA THR A 49 -4.52 -12.56 -1.87
C THR A 49 -4.50 -11.13 -1.31
N LEU A 50 -5.63 -10.67 -0.79
CA LEU A 50 -5.76 -9.33 -0.21
C LEU A 50 -4.85 -9.14 1.00
N HIS A 51 -4.82 -10.12 1.91
CA HIS A 51 -3.97 -10.08 3.11
C HIS A 51 -2.48 -10.04 2.73
N GLY A 52 -2.03 -10.92 1.84
CA GLY A 52 -0.62 -11.01 1.46
C GLY A 52 -0.12 -9.74 0.77
N VAL A 53 -0.81 -9.29 -0.28
CA VAL A 53 -0.47 -8.04 -0.99
C VAL A 53 -0.60 -6.82 -0.07
N GLY A 54 -1.67 -6.77 0.73
CA GLY A 54 -1.93 -5.68 1.65
C GLY A 54 -0.88 -5.56 2.74
N MET A 55 -0.42 -6.68 3.32
CA MET A 55 0.64 -6.67 4.35
C MET A 55 1.95 -6.13 3.80
N VAL A 56 2.39 -6.58 2.62
CA VAL A 56 3.59 -6.02 1.96
C VAL A 56 3.42 -4.52 1.73
N GLY A 57 2.26 -4.11 1.22
CA GLY A 57 1.96 -2.70 0.94
C GLY A 57 1.95 -1.84 2.20
N VAL A 58 1.32 -2.29 3.28
CA VAL A 58 1.23 -1.51 4.53
C VAL A 58 2.59 -1.38 5.21
N TRP A 59 3.43 -2.41 5.16
CA TRP A 59 4.81 -2.33 5.65
C TRP A 59 5.62 -1.30 4.89
N TYR A 60 5.52 -1.31 3.55
CA TYR A 60 6.19 -0.33 2.71
C TYR A 60 5.73 1.10 3.04
N VAL A 61 4.43 1.34 3.07
CA VAL A 61 3.84 2.67 3.37
C VAL A 61 4.25 3.16 4.75
N ALA A 62 4.24 2.29 5.77
CA ALA A 62 4.66 2.63 7.12
C ALA A 62 6.14 3.03 7.19
N ALA A 63 7.02 2.26 6.54
CA ALA A 63 8.45 2.56 6.46
C ALA A 63 8.70 3.91 5.76
N MET A 64 8.07 4.12 4.60
CA MET A 64 8.21 5.36 3.83
C MET A 64 7.65 6.58 4.56
N ALA A 65 6.54 6.43 5.29
CA ALA A 65 5.99 7.49 6.13
C ALA A 65 6.97 7.88 7.25
N GLY A 66 7.56 6.88 7.91
CA GLY A 66 8.57 7.10 8.94
C GLY A 66 9.82 7.81 8.39
N VAL A 67 10.38 7.32 7.29
CA VAL A 67 11.53 7.93 6.62
C VAL A 67 11.21 9.36 6.18
N SER A 68 10.06 9.59 5.55
CA SER A 68 9.63 10.93 5.13
C SER A 68 9.55 11.88 6.32
N GLN A 69 8.98 11.46 7.45
CA GLN A 69 8.88 12.28 8.66
C GLN A 69 10.25 12.64 9.23
N MET A 70 11.18 11.68 9.25
CA MET A 70 12.54 11.93 9.74
C MET A 70 13.29 12.90 8.81
N LEU A 71 13.15 12.72 7.51
CA LEU A 71 13.88 13.52 6.51
C LEU A 71 13.34 14.96 6.37
N THR A 72 12.09 15.23 6.74
CA THR A 72 11.51 16.59 6.63
C THR A 72 12.26 17.66 7.43
N ARG A 73 13.11 17.26 8.36
CA ARG A 73 13.98 18.17 9.14
C ARG A 73 15.24 18.58 8.36
N TYR A 74 15.63 17.81 7.36
CA TYR A 74 16.92 17.96 6.66
C TYR A 74 16.75 18.24 5.17
N VAL A 75 15.66 17.75 4.56
CA VAL A 75 15.43 17.87 3.11
C VAL A 75 13.97 18.23 2.83
N ALA A 76 13.72 18.82 1.65
CA ALA A 76 12.39 19.23 1.20
C ALA A 76 11.90 18.33 0.03
N PRO A 77 11.21 17.20 0.28
CA PRO A 77 10.56 16.45 -0.77
C PRO A 77 9.41 17.24 -1.40
N ALA A 78 9.10 16.97 -2.67
CA ALA A 78 8.07 17.70 -3.41
C ALA A 78 6.66 17.42 -2.86
N PRO A 79 5.93 18.42 -2.33
CA PRO A 79 4.61 18.18 -1.74
C PRO A 79 3.58 17.67 -2.74
N LEU A 80 3.74 17.98 -4.03
CA LEU A 80 2.88 17.48 -5.11
C LEU A 80 3.06 15.97 -5.30
N ILE A 81 4.31 15.50 -5.34
CA ILE A 81 4.61 14.07 -5.48
C ILE A 81 4.06 13.29 -4.29
N GLY A 82 4.21 13.83 -3.07
CA GLY A 82 3.60 13.23 -1.89
C GLY A 82 2.08 13.08 -1.99
N ARG A 83 1.37 14.06 -2.57
CA ARG A 83 -0.09 13.97 -2.80
C ARG A 83 -0.44 12.97 -3.89
N VAL A 84 0.29 12.98 -5.01
CA VAL A 84 0.12 11.98 -6.10
C VAL A 84 0.32 10.57 -5.54
N ALA A 85 1.31 10.39 -4.68
CA ALA A 85 1.58 9.12 -4.02
C ALA A 85 0.40 8.65 -3.14
N ILE A 86 -0.20 9.55 -2.36
CA ILE A 86 -1.38 9.25 -1.54
C ILE A 86 -2.57 8.84 -2.43
N ILE A 87 -2.90 9.65 -3.43
CA ILE A 87 -4.05 9.39 -4.33
C ILE A 87 -3.84 8.09 -5.09
N GLY A 88 -2.64 7.86 -5.64
CA GLY A 88 -2.31 6.64 -6.38
C GLY A 88 -2.36 5.40 -5.48
N THR A 89 -1.92 5.50 -4.22
CA THR A 89 -2.04 4.40 -3.25
C THR A 89 -3.51 4.08 -2.97
N LEU A 90 -4.34 5.08 -2.71
CA LEU A 90 -5.78 4.86 -2.47
C LEU A 90 -6.48 4.27 -3.70
N LEU A 91 -6.15 4.76 -4.89
CA LEU A 91 -6.66 4.21 -6.14
C LEU A 91 -6.24 2.75 -6.33
N GLY A 92 -4.95 2.44 -6.16
CA GLY A 92 -4.44 1.08 -6.28
C GLY A 92 -5.07 0.12 -5.28
N VAL A 93 -5.22 0.54 -4.01
CA VAL A 93 -5.95 -0.24 -2.99
C VAL A 93 -7.41 -0.44 -3.38
N GLY A 94 -8.09 0.59 -3.87
CA GLY A 94 -9.49 0.49 -4.35
C GLY A 94 -9.64 -0.53 -5.48
N LEU A 95 -8.72 -0.53 -6.45
CA LEU A 95 -8.69 -1.51 -7.55
C LEU A 95 -8.42 -2.93 -7.03
N LEU A 96 -7.52 -3.10 -6.06
CA LEU A 96 -7.24 -4.38 -5.41
C LEU A 96 -8.48 -4.91 -4.70
N LEU A 97 -9.16 -4.08 -3.93
CA LEU A 97 -10.41 -4.45 -3.28
C LEU A 97 -11.48 -4.85 -4.30
N ALA A 98 -11.61 -4.08 -5.39
CA ALA A 98 -12.58 -4.37 -6.44
C ALA A 98 -12.31 -5.73 -7.11
N CYS A 99 -11.06 -6.06 -7.48
CA CYS A 99 -10.76 -7.34 -8.10
C CYS A 99 -10.99 -8.53 -7.15
N VAL A 100 -10.73 -8.37 -5.85
CA VAL A 100 -10.93 -9.43 -4.86
C VAL A 100 -12.40 -9.62 -4.52
N PHE A 101 -13.13 -8.55 -4.21
CA PHE A 101 -14.52 -8.66 -3.75
C PHE A 101 -15.52 -8.91 -4.87
N PHE A 102 -15.37 -8.27 -6.03
CA PHE A 102 -16.29 -8.44 -7.16
C PHE A 102 -15.81 -9.51 -8.15
N GLY A 103 -14.49 -9.61 -8.36
CA GLY A 103 -13.89 -10.57 -9.29
C GLY A 103 -13.51 -11.91 -8.65
N ARG A 104 -13.59 -12.06 -7.34
CA ARG A 104 -13.16 -13.27 -6.60
C ARG A 104 -11.74 -13.68 -6.95
N TYR A 105 -10.89 -12.73 -7.24
CA TYR A 105 -9.50 -12.98 -7.60
C TYR A 105 -8.75 -13.69 -6.49
N ALA A 106 -8.16 -14.83 -6.76
CA ALA A 106 -7.69 -15.79 -5.77
C ALA A 106 -6.30 -16.39 -6.09
N ALA A 107 -5.47 -15.68 -6.88
CA ALA A 107 -4.15 -16.18 -7.28
C ALA A 107 -3.10 -16.19 -6.14
N GLY A 108 -3.43 -15.64 -4.98
CA GLY A 108 -2.46 -15.43 -3.92
C GLY A 108 -1.54 -14.23 -4.20
N TRP A 109 -0.48 -14.12 -3.43
CA TRP A 109 0.49 -13.02 -3.53
C TRP A 109 1.83 -13.42 -4.15
N TYR A 110 1.98 -14.68 -4.54
CA TYR A 110 3.27 -15.25 -4.99
C TYR A 110 3.63 -14.89 -6.42
N PHE A 111 2.70 -14.40 -7.24
CA PHE A 111 2.88 -14.04 -8.66
C PHE A 111 3.52 -15.15 -9.52
N LEU A 112 3.40 -16.41 -9.10
CA LEU A 112 3.99 -17.53 -9.80
C LEU A 112 3.19 -17.86 -11.07
N TYR A 113 3.88 -17.97 -12.19
CA TYR A 113 3.28 -18.44 -13.44
C TYR A 113 2.78 -19.91 -13.27
N PRO A 114 1.60 -20.30 -13.76
CA PRO A 114 0.66 -19.49 -14.59
C PRO A 114 -0.28 -18.56 -13.81
N LEU A 115 -0.23 -18.53 -12.49
CA LEU A 115 -0.87 -17.50 -11.70
C LEU A 115 -0.16 -16.15 -11.95
N PRO A 116 -0.86 -15.10 -12.12
CA PRO A 116 -2.27 -14.79 -11.90
C PRO A 116 -3.20 -15.00 -13.11
N PHE A 117 -2.75 -15.63 -14.21
CA PHE A 117 -3.46 -15.65 -15.50
C PHE A 117 -4.43 -16.83 -15.64
N LYS A 118 -4.27 -17.89 -14.85
CA LYS A 118 -5.11 -19.09 -14.90
C LYS A 118 -5.73 -19.38 -13.55
N GLY A 119 -7.06 -19.30 -13.46
CA GLY A 119 -7.83 -19.58 -12.27
C GLY A 119 -9.33 -19.58 -12.59
N GLU A 120 -10.16 -19.83 -11.58
CA GLU A 120 -11.63 -19.91 -11.71
C GLU A 120 -12.33 -18.53 -11.64
N TRP A 121 -11.56 -17.44 -11.69
CA TRP A 121 -12.07 -16.07 -11.69
C TRP A 121 -12.16 -15.49 -13.10
N PRO A 122 -13.00 -14.45 -13.32
CA PRO A 122 -13.12 -13.79 -14.62
C PRO A 122 -11.80 -13.10 -15.02
N GLN A 123 -11.46 -13.15 -16.30
CA GLN A 123 -10.21 -12.57 -16.81
C GLN A 123 -10.06 -11.06 -16.51
N TRP A 124 -11.16 -10.32 -16.48
CA TRP A 124 -11.11 -8.88 -16.13
C TRP A 124 -10.56 -8.64 -14.72
N SER A 125 -10.77 -9.57 -13.79
CA SER A 125 -10.27 -9.46 -12.42
C SER A 125 -8.74 -9.62 -12.37
N THR A 126 -8.16 -10.48 -13.21
CA THR A 126 -6.70 -10.55 -13.42
C THR A 126 -6.14 -9.23 -13.95
N VAL A 127 -6.78 -8.65 -14.98
CA VAL A 127 -6.35 -7.36 -15.54
C VAL A 127 -6.43 -6.28 -14.47
N LEU A 128 -7.52 -6.23 -13.71
CA LEU A 128 -7.70 -5.24 -12.65
C LEU A 128 -6.67 -5.39 -11.53
N PHE A 129 -6.33 -6.63 -11.18
CA PHE A 129 -5.26 -6.93 -10.23
C PHE A 129 -3.90 -6.40 -10.70
N LEU A 130 -3.52 -6.69 -11.96
CA LEU A 130 -2.27 -6.23 -12.54
C LEU A 130 -2.22 -4.69 -12.64
N VAL A 131 -3.33 -4.06 -13.03
CA VAL A 131 -3.45 -2.59 -13.04
C VAL A 131 -3.28 -2.03 -11.62
N SER A 132 -3.91 -2.63 -10.62
CA SER A 132 -3.75 -2.25 -9.21
C SER A 132 -2.29 -2.26 -8.79
N LEU A 133 -1.58 -3.36 -9.04
CA LEU A 133 -0.16 -3.49 -8.69
C LEU A 133 0.73 -2.51 -9.47
N THR A 134 0.42 -2.26 -10.74
CA THR A 134 1.15 -1.27 -11.55
C THR A 134 0.97 0.13 -10.99
N VAL A 135 -0.26 0.51 -10.63
CA VAL A 135 -0.56 1.82 -10.01
C VAL A 135 0.17 1.96 -8.68
N LEU A 136 0.10 0.96 -7.80
CA LEU A 136 0.81 0.96 -6.52
C LEU A 136 2.32 1.06 -6.73
N GLY A 137 2.90 0.18 -7.55
CA GLY A 137 4.34 0.13 -7.79
C GLY A 137 4.89 1.41 -8.42
N ALA A 138 4.23 1.93 -9.46
CA ALA A 138 4.64 3.18 -10.11
C ALA A 138 4.55 4.37 -9.15
N THR A 139 3.49 4.43 -8.37
CA THR A 139 3.26 5.49 -7.39
C THR A 139 4.32 5.48 -6.28
N TRP A 140 4.62 4.31 -5.74
CA TRP A 140 5.61 4.15 -4.68
C TRP A 140 7.04 4.37 -5.19
N LEU A 141 7.33 3.94 -6.41
CA LEU A 141 8.60 4.23 -7.07
C LEU A 141 8.81 5.74 -7.23
N LEU A 142 7.79 6.45 -7.74
CA LEU A 142 7.82 7.89 -7.89
C LEU A 142 8.10 8.59 -6.54
N TRP A 143 7.42 8.18 -5.48
CA TRP A 143 7.65 8.71 -4.13
C TRP A 143 9.07 8.44 -3.63
N SER A 144 9.58 7.21 -3.80
CA SER A 144 10.96 6.87 -3.42
C SER A 144 11.99 7.69 -4.19
N LEU A 145 11.80 7.87 -5.50
CA LEU A 145 12.70 8.66 -6.34
C LEU A 145 12.70 10.14 -5.95
N ASP A 146 11.56 10.70 -5.55
CA ASP A 146 11.50 12.08 -5.06
C ASP A 146 12.26 12.26 -3.74
N LEU A 147 12.16 11.31 -2.81
CA LEU A 147 12.96 11.32 -1.58
C LEU A 147 14.46 11.24 -1.88
N LEU A 148 14.86 10.32 -2.75
CA LEU A 148 16.27 10.20 -3.16
C LEU A 148 16.77 11.47 -3.85
N ARG A 149 15.95 12.07 -4.71
CA ARG A 149 16.26 13.37 -5.35
C ARG A 149 16.45 14.48 -4.32
N ALA A 150 15.56 14.57 -3.33
CA ALA A 150 15.64 15.58 -2.29
C ALA A 150 16.91 15.42 -1.45
N ILE A 151 17.30 14.20 -1.10
CA ILE A 151 18.54 13.89 -0.39
C ILE A 151 19.76 14.28 -1.23
N ALA A 152 19.78 13.89 -2.52
CA ALA A 152 20.91 14.14 -3.41
C ALA A 152 21.15 15.65 -3.69
N LYS A 153 20.09 16.46 -3.65
CA LYS A 153 20.21 17.92 -3.86
C LYS A 153 20.76 18.66 -2.66
N GLY A 154 20.85 18.02 -1.47
CA GLY A 154 21.37 18.65 -0.27
C GLY A 154 20.63 19.96 0.10
N GLU A 155 19.34 20.09 -0.21
CA GLU A 155 18.51 21.20 0.23
C GLU A 155 18.36 21.11 1.76
N GLU A 156 19.43 21.48 2.47
CA GLU A 156 19.38 21.70 3.92
C GLU A 156 18.31 22.76 4.19
N ILE A 157 17.26 22.34 4.89
CA ILE A 157 16.39 23.30 5.56
C ILE A 157 17.26 23.84 6.70
N THR A 158 17.93 24.98 6.48
CA THR A 158 18.57 25.72 7.55
C THR A 158 17.48 26.05 8.56
N GLN A 159 17.40 25.25 9.61
CA GLN A 159 16.66 25.67 10.80
C GLN A 159 17.39 26.88 11.32
N ASP A 160 16.69 28.00 11.33
CA ASP A 160 17.14 29.17 12.05
C ASP A 160 17.26 28.80 13.54
N VAL A 161 18.50 28.44 13.93
CA VAL A 161 18.85 27.99 15.28
C VAL A 161 18.76 29.14 16.28
N SER A 162 18.38 30.33 15.80
CA SER A 162 18.25 31.56 16.60
C SER A 162 16.98 31.64 17.47
N THR A 163 16.11 30.58 17.46
CA THR A 163 14.84 30.57 18.20
C THR A 163 14.72 29.43 19.21
N LEU A 164 15.85 28.86 19.67
CA LEU A 164 15.87 27.95 20.83
C LEU A 164 16.46 28.63 22.05
#